data_e74079b3c1da4bda32759b68e1b6e691
#
_entry.id   e74079b3c1da4bda32759b68e1b6e691
#
_cell.length_a   1.000
_cell.length_b   1.000
_cell.length_c   1.000
_cell.angle_alpha   90.00
_cell.angle_beta   90.00
_cell.angle_gamma   90.00
#
_symmetry.space_group_name_H-M   'P 1'
#
loop_
_entity.id
_entity.type
_entity.pdbx_description
1 polymer ?
#
loop_
_entity_poly.entity_id
_entity_poly.type
_entity_poly.pdbx_seq_one_letter_code
_entity_poly.pdbx_strand_id
1 'polypeptide(L)'
;MKFLFVVQGEGRGHITQAMTLNDMLAKNGHEVVAVLVGKSNFRELPEFFTRKFGSKVLRFDSPNFLPASKNKKTNIWVSISYNLFKVGFYVKSIFFIHQQINKNKVDVVINFYDLMVGLTYLLFPPKIPCICIAHQYIFLHPEYRFPDTNKVELRMLKFFTRLTCVRASKLLALSTKKMENIPEHRIFVVPPLLREAVLEAQVRDGNYLHGYMLNDTYADKIIQFQQEHPGVSLRFFWDRKGVEEETVINEYLTFHRLNDKLFIEYMAGCKAYATTAGFESVCEAMYMGKPILVVPTHIEQACNAFETSQLGAGIIADDFDLEKLLEYIPHYQKELDFKEWIRQAEEYILKELE
;
A
#
# COMPACT_ATOMS: atom_id res chain seq x y z
N MET A 1 7.36 -22.43 -11.87
CA MET A 1 6.68 -22.68 -10.59
C MET A 1 5.23 -22.20 -10.65
N LYS A 2 4.35 -22.78 -9.81
CA LYS A 2 2.95 -22.37 -9.65
C LYS A 2 2.75 -21.68 -8.31
N PHE A 3 2.17 -20.49 -8.33
CA PHE A 3 1.95 -19.66 -7.16
C PHE A 3 0.46 -19.52 -6.85
N LEU A 4 0.13 -19.49 -5.56
CA LEU A 4 -1.15 -19.05 -5.05
C LEU A 4 -0.93 -17.75 -4.29
N PHE A 5 -1.65 -16.69 -4.69
CA PHE A 5 -1.61 -15.42 -4.00
C PHE A 5 -2.74 -15.32 -2.98
N VAL A 6 -2.43 -14.79 -1.81
CA VAL A 6 -3.43 -14.34 -0.84
C VAL A 6 -3.18 -12.87 -0.57
N VAL A 7 -4.19 -12.04 -0.81
CA VAL A 7 -4.05 -10.58 -0.83
C VAL A 7 -5.02 -9.96 0.16
N GLN A 8 -4.50 -9.13 1.04
CA GLN A 8 -5.32 -8.28 1.90
C GLN A 8 -6.00 -7.20 1.03
N GLY A 9 -7.32 -7.26 0.93
CA GLY A 9 -8.11 -6.50 -0.05
C GLY A 9 -8.66 -5.17 0.45
N GLU A 10 -8.33 -4.74 1.67
CA GLU A 10 -8.82 -3.47 2.24
C GLU A 10 -7.98 -2.27 1.80
N GLY A 11 -6.69 -2.49 1.52
CA GLY A 11 -5.76 -1.49 1.00
C GLY A 11 -5.47 -1.69 -0.48
N ARG A 12 -5.34 -0.60 -1.25
CA ARG A 12 -5.00 -0.70 -2.68
C ARG A 12 -3.54 -1.10 -2.89
N GLY A 13 -2.65 -0.80 -1.95
CA GLY A 13 -1.23 -1.11 -2.05
C GLY A 13 -0.96 -2.60 -2.26
N HIS A 14 -1.52 -3.48 -1.41
CA HIS A 14 -1.31 -4.93 -1.55
C HIS A 14 -1.89 -5.50 -2.85
N ILE A 15 -3.00 -4.92 -3.34
CA ILE A 15 -3.60 -5.25 -4.64
C ILE A 15 -2.61 -4.90 -5.76
N THR A 16 -2.02 -3.72 -5.72
CA THR A 16 -1.02 -3.25 -6.69
C THR A 16 0.25 -4.10 -6.65
N GLN A 17 0.76 -4.40 -5.44
CA GLN A 17 1.90 -5.30 -5.25
C GLN A 17 1.67 -6.68 -5.88
N ALA A 18 0.48 -7.27 -5.66
CA ALA A 18 0.12 -8.57 -6.23
C ALA A 18 0.07 -8.53 -7.76
N MET A 19 -0.43 -7.45 -8.36
CA MET A 19 -0.46 -7.28 -9.82
C MET A 19 0.95 -7.15 -10.39
N THR A 20 1.79 -6.34 -9.77
CA THR A 20 3.19 -6.14 -10.21
C THR A 20 3.99 -7.44 -10.11
N LEU A 21 3.86 -8.17 -9.00
CA LEU A 21 4.54 -9.45 -8.85
C LEU A 21 4.02 -10.49 -9.86
N ASN A 22 2.72 -10.52 -10.16
CA ASN A 22 2.18 -11.42 -11.19
C ASN A 22 2.82 -11.16 -12.56
N ASP A 23 3.01 -9.89 -12.95
CA ASP A 23 3.63 -9.54 -14.22
C ASP A 23 5.09 -9.96 -14.26
N MET A 24 5.82 -9.71 -13.18
CA MET A 24 7.20 -10.15 -12.99
C MET A 24 7.34 -11.66 -13.10
N LEU A 25 6.48 -12.44 -12.41
CA LEU A 25 6.46 -13.89 -12.47
C LEU A 25 6.13 -14.43 -13.86
N ALA A 26 5.14 -13.83 -14.53
CA ALA A 26 4.75 -14.24 -15.89
C ALA A 26 5.87 -14.02 -16.91
N LYS A 27 6.60 -12.89 -16.84
CA LYS A 27 7.78 -12.60 -17.66
C LYS A 27 8.88 -13.65 -17.48
N ASN A 28 8.98 -14.25 -16.28
CA ASN A 28 9.99 -15.26 -15.94
C ASN A 28 9.46 -16.71 -16.02
N GLY A 29 8.37 -16.94 -16.74
CA GLY A 29 7.86 -18.29 -17.02
C GLY A 29 7.15 -18.98 -15.85
N HIS A 30 6.74 -18.23 -14.83
CA HIS A 30 6.00 -18.71 -13.68
C HIS A 30 4.49 -18.44 -13.83
N GLU A 31 3.66 -19.15 -13.08
CA GLU A 31 2.21 -19.04 -13.17
C GLU A 31 1.55 -18.74 -11.81
N VAL A 32 0.70 -17.73 -11.75
CA VAL A 32 -0.23 -17.51 -10.64
C VAL A 32 -1.54 -18.23 -10.97
N VAL A 33 -1.82 -19.32 -10.28
CA VAL A 33 -2.96 -20.21 -10.58
C VAL A 33 -4.25 -19.78 -9.87
N ALA A 34 -4.14 -19.14 -8.71
CA ALA A 34 -5.28 -18.63 -7.95
C ALA A 34 -4.89 -17.39 -7.16
N VAL A 35 -5.85 -16.48 -6.97
CA VAL A 35 -5.70 -15.25 -6.17
C VAL A 35 -6.85 -15.19 -5.19
N LEU A 36 -6.55 -15.42 -3.91
CA LEU A 36 -7.52 -15.34 -2.83
C LEU A 36 -7.48 -13.93 -2.24
N VAL A 37 -8.61 -13.25 -2.17
CA VAL A 37 -8.66 -11.87 -1.65
C VAL A 37 -9.47 -11.81 -0.37
N GLY A 38 -8.77 -11.48 0.71
CA GLY A 38 -9.36 -11.23 2.01
C GLY A 38 -10.00 -9.86 2.04
N LYS A 39 -11.32 -9.80 2.23
CA LYS A 39 -12.08 -8.57 2.07
C LYS A 39 -13.25 -8.50 3.04
N SER A 40 -13.52 -7.28 3.53
CA SER A 40 -14.78 -6.94 4.18
C SER A 40 -15.86 -6.56 3.15
N ASN A 41 -17.10 -6.45 3.62
CA ASN A 41 -18.22 -6.01 2.78
C ASN A 41 -18.24 -4.51 2.48
N PHE A 42 -17.30 -3.74 3.05
CA PHE A 42 -17.29 -2.28 2.91
C PHE A 42 -16.62 -1.75 1.65
N ARG A 43 -15.73 -2.53 1.02
CA ARG A 43 -15.03 -2.12 -0.19
C ARG A 43 -15.27 -3.08 -1.35
N GLU A 44 -15.30 -2.55 -2.55
CA GLU A 44 -15.33 -3.32 -3.79
C GLU A 44 -13.88 -3.51 -4.31
N LEU A 45 -13.62 -4.64 -4.94
CA LEU A 45 -12.35 -4.82 -5.61
C LEU A 45 -12.28 -3.90 -6.83
N PRO A 46 -11.14 -3.24 -7.06
CA PRO A 46 -10.97 -2.43 -8.26
C PRO A 46 -11.19 -3.23 -9.54
N GLU A 47 -11.89 -2.66 -10.51
CA GLU A 47 -12.17 -3.32 -11.78
C GLU A 47 -10.89 -3.75 -12.52
N PHE A 48 -9.85 -2.93 -12.49
CA PHE A 48 -8.58 -3.25 -13.13
C PHE A 48 -7.96 -4.55 -12.56
N PHE A 49 -8.13 -4.80 -11.25
CA PHE A 49 -7.65 -6.03 -10.62
C PHE A 49 -8.46 -7.25 -11.05
N THR A 50 -9.80 -7.16 -11.01
CA THR A 50 -10.67 -8.26 -11.44
C THR A 50 -10.55 -8.53 -12.93
N ARG A 51 -10.29 -7.52 -13.74
CA ARG A 51 -10.01 -7.68 -15.18
C ARG A 51 -8.70 -8.41 -15.43
N LYS A 52 -7.65 -8.10 -14.64
CA LYS A 52 -6.34 -8.73 -14.79
C LYS A 52 -6.33 -10.21 -14.44
N PHE A 53 -6.92 -10.57 -13.31
CA PHE A 53 -6.89 -11.95 -12.80
C PHE A 53 -8.11 -12.80 -13.23
N GLY A 54 -9.20 -12.19 -13.63
CA GLY A 54 -10.40 -12.86 -14.12
C GLY A 54 -10.96 -13.90 -13.14
N SER A 55 -11.24 -15.10 -13.64
CA SER A 55 -11.79 -16.22 -12.86
C SER A 55 -10.86 -16.81 -11.81
N LYS A 56 -9.58 -16.41 -11.79
CA LYS A 56 -8.62 -16.82 -10.74
C LYS A 56 -8.90 -16.16 -9.40
N VAL A 57 -9.70 -15.09 -9.34
CA VAL A 57 -10.01 -14.34 -8.12
C VAL A 57 -11.11 -15.04 -7.33
N LEU A 58 -10.78 -15.42 -6.10
CA LEU A 58 -11.71 -15.97 -5.10
C LEU A 58 -11.71 -15.08 -3.88
N ARG A 59 -12.87 -14.84 -3.26
CA ARG A 59 -13.03 -13.96 -2.11
C ARG A 59 -13.27 -14.74 -0.83
N PHE A 60 -12.77 -14.22 0.30
CA PHE A 60 -13.04 -14.73 1.63
C PHE A 60 -13.12 -13.59 2.64
N ASP A 61 -13.70 -13.84 3.81
CA ASP A 61 -13.81 -12.86 4.88
C ASP A 61 -12.47 -12.74 5.62
N SER A 62 -11.94 -11.52 5.73
CA SER A 62 -10.73 -11.22 6.51
C SER A 62 -10.99 -10.04 7.47
N PRO A 63 -10.33 -10.03 8.65
CA PRO A 63 -10.40 -8.90 9.57
C PRO A 63 -9.89 -7.62 8.94
N ASN A 64 -10.56 -6.52 9.27
CA ASN A 64 -10.19 -5.20 8.80
C ASN A 64 -10.33 -4.14 9.89
N PHE A 65 -9.64 -3.03 9.70
CA PHE A 65 -9.91 -1.82 10.46
C PHE A 65 -11.12 -1.11 9.85
N LEU A 66 -12.06 -0.71 10.71
CA LEU A 66 -13.21 0.07 10.26
C LEU A 66 -12.74 1.43 9.72
N PRO A 67 -13.36 1.95 8.65
CA PRO A 67 -13.05 3.25 8.13
C PRO A 67 -13.13 4.33 9.22
N ALA A 68 -12.26 5.32 9.16
CA ALA A 68 -12.33 6.48 10.04
C ALA A 68 -13.72 7.12 9.94
N SER A 69 -14.33 7.41 11.08
CA SER A 69 -15.56 8.21 11.13
C SER A 69 -15.22 9.69 10.86
N LYS A 70 -16.20 10.57 10.93
CA LYS A 70 -16.06 12.03 10.73
C LYS A 70 -14.89 12.72 11.47
N ASN A 71 -14.25 12.03 12.43
CA ASN A 71 -13.14 12.54 13.25
C ASN A 71 -11.73 12.24 12.67
N LYS A 72 -11.59 11.90 11.39
CA LYS A 72 -10.29 11.71 10.70
C LYS A 72 -9.40 10.57 11.24
N LYS A 73 -9.68 9.97 12.41
CA LYS A 73 -8.89 8.87 13.02
C LYS A 73 -9.71 7.59 13.19
N THR A 74 -9.08 6.45 12.90
CA THR A 74 -9.68 5.12 13.08
C THR A 74 -9.71 4.75 14.56
N ASN A 75 -10.87 4.35 15.08
CA ASN A 75 -10.98 3.83 16.45
C ASN A 75 -10.66 2.34 16.48
N ILE A 76 -9.51 1.99 17.06
CA ILE A 76 -9.00 0.63 17.10
C ILE A 76 -9.89 -0.31 17.95
N TRP A 77 -10.46 0.19 19.05
CA TRP A 77 -11.31 -0.62 19.95
C TRP A 77 -12.64 -1.01 19.29
N VAL A 78 -13.23 -0.09 18.53
CA VAL A 78 -14.44 -0.38 17.75
C VAL A 78 -14.13 -1.42 16.66
N SER A 79 -12.97 -1.31 16.01
CA SER A 79 -12.53 -2.30 15.02
C SER A 79 -12.31 -3.67 15.64
N ILE A 80 -11.70 -3.76 16.82
CA ILE A 80 -11.50 -5.02 17.54
C ILE A 80 -12.85 -5.67 17.89
N SER A 81 -13.77 -4.90 18.49
CA SER A 81 -15.10 -5.41 18.86
C SER A 81 -15.87 -5.93 17.64
N TYR A 82 -15.86 -5.17 16.54
CA TYR A 82 -16.50 -5.59 15.29
C TYR A 82 -15.93 -6.91 14.75
N ASN A 83 -14.60 -7.06 14.76
CA ASN A 83 -13.95 -8.29 14.28
C ASN A 83 -14.22 -9.49 15.21
N LEU A 84 -14.37 -9.27 16.50
CA LEU A 84 -14.68 -10.33 17.47
C LEU A 84 -16.03 -11.01 17.18
N PHE A 85 -17.04 -10.24 16.76
CA PHE A 85 -18.34 -10.79 16.35
C PHE A 85 -18.29 -11.61 15.06
N LYS A 86 -17.21 -11.48 14.26
CA LYS A 86 -17.04 -12.19 12.99
C LYS A 86 -16.14 -13.42 13.03
N VAL A 87 -15.69 -13.86 14.21
CA VAL A 87 -14.76 -14.99 14.36
C VAL A 87 -15.25 -16.26 13.65
N GLY A 88 -16.55 -16.55 13.67
CA GLY A 88 -17.11 -17.71 12.95
C GLY A 88 -16.90 -17.66 11.43
N PHE A 89 -16.94 -16.50 10.83
CA PHE A 89 -16.63 -16.31 9.40
C PHE A 89 -15.13 -16.50 9.13
N TYR A 90 -14.27 -16.02 10.03
CA TYR A 90 -12.82 -16.16 9.90
C TYR A 90 -12.37 -17.62 10.00
N VAL A 91 -13.02 -18.43 10.85
CA VAL A 91 -12.77 -19.88 10.89
C VAL A 91 -13.09 -20.52 9.53
N LYS A 92 -14.21 -20.17 8.89
CA LYS A 92 -14.53 -20.64 7.54
C LYS A 92 -13.47 -20.21 6.52
N SER A 93 -12.97 -18.99 6.62
CA SER A 93 -11.91 -18.47 5.74
C SER A 93 -10.60 -19.23 5.88
N ILE A 94 -10.20 -19.63 7.10
CA ILE A 94 -9.03 -20.47 7.37
C ILE A 94 -9.17 -21.82 6.66
N PHE A 95 -10.29 -22.51 6.82
CA PHE A 95 -10.55 -23.77 6.12
C PHE A 95 -10.57 -23.61 4.60
N PHE A 96 -11.17 -22.53 4.10
CA PHE A 96 -11.22 -22.22 2.68
C PHE A 96 -9.80 -22.03 2.10
N ILE A 97 -8.94 -21.23 2.74
CA ILE A 97 -7.56 -21.01 2.31
C ILE A 97 -6.80 -22.33 2.30
N HIS A 98 -6.90 -23.12 3.39
CA HIS A 98 -6.27 -24.44 3.47
C HIS A 98 -6.72 -25.36 2.33
N GLN A 99 -8.02 -25.42 2.04
CA GLN A 99 -8.57 -26.20 0.92
C GLN A 99 -8.04 -25.73 -0.43
N GLN A 100 -7.96 -24.40 -0.67
CA GLN A 100 -7.44 -23.85 -1.93
C GLN A 100 -5.96 -24.17 -2.14
N ILE A 101 -5.13 -24.11 -1.09
CA ILE A 101 -3.71 -24.49 -1.16
C ILE A 101 -3.57 -25.95 -1.62
N ASN A 102 -4.33 -26.86 -1.03
CA ASN A 102 -4.26 -28.29 -1.35
C ASN A 102 -4.85 -28.60 -2.73
N LYS A 103 -5.95 -27.95 -3.13
CA LYS A 103 -6.64 -28.17 -4.41
C LYS A 103 -5.77 -27.75 -5.61
N ASN A 104 -5.10 -26.61 -5.52
CA ASN A 104 -4.40 -26.01 -6.66
C ASN A 104 -3.01 -26.57 -6.92
N LYS A 105 -2.49 -27.46 -6.06
CA LYS A 105 -1.16 -28.10 -6.20
C LYS A 105 -0.06 -27.09 -6.52
N VAL A 106 0.03 -26.04 -5.71
CA VAL A 106 0.97 -24.94 -5.88
C VAL A 106 2.32 -25.27 -5.27
N ASP A 107 3.37 -24.63 -5.77
CA ASP A 107 4.73 -24.78 -5.25
C ASP A 107 4.97 -23.80 -4.09
N VAL A 108 4.39 -22.60 -4.14
CA VAL A 108 4.56 -21.52 -3.16
C VAL A 108 3.25 -20.76 -2.95
N VAL A 109 2.99 -20.39 -1.71
CA VAL A 109 1.94 -19.42 -1.34
C VAL A 109 2.60 -18.07 -1.09
N ILE A 110 2.12 -17.03 -1.76
CA ILE A 110 2.53 -15.65 -1.49
C ILE A 110 1.45 -14.94 -0.69
N ASN A 111 1.81 -14.44 0.48
CA ASN A 111 0.92 -13.69 1.35
C ASN A 111 1.23 -12.19 1.30
N PHE A 112 0.31 -11.41 0.75
CA PHE A 112 0.34 -9.94 0.80
C PHE A 112 -0.40 -9.43 2.04
N TYR A 113 0.20 -9.68 3.20
CA TYR A 113 -0.20 -9.15 4.52
C TYR A 113 -1.59 -9.58 5.04
N ASP A 114 -2.17 -10.66 4.56
CA ASP A 114 -3.45 -11.16 5.07
C ASP A 114 -3.27 -12.02 6.33
N LEU A 115 -4.04 -11.70 7.39
CA LEU A 115 -3.98 -12.37 8.68
C LEU A 115 -4.44 -13.83 8.61
N MET A 116 -5.43 -14.13 7.76
CA MET A 116 -6.00 -15.47 7.69
C MET A 116 -4.99 -16.50 7.19
N VAL A 117 -4.01 -16.09 6.40
CA VAL A 117 -2.89 -16.97 6.00
C VAL A 117 -2.04 -17.37 7.21
N GLY A 118 -1.61 -16.40 8.01
CA GLY A 118 -0.84 -16.69 9.23
C GLY A 118 -1.58 -17.64 10.17
N LEU A 119 -2.89 -17.44 10.36
CA LEU A 119 -3.73 -18.33 11.15
C LEU A 119 -3.93 -19.71 10.49
N THR A 120 -4.02 -19.78 9.18
CA THR A 120 -4.08 -21.05 8.43
C THR A 120 -2.82 -21.87 8.67
N TYR A 121 -1.64 -21.25 8.52
CA TYR A 121 -0.37 -21.92 8.76
C TYR A 121 -0.12 -22.26 10.23
N LEU A 122 -0.72 -21.54 11.16
CA LEU A 122 -0.67 -21.86 12.59
C LEU A 122 -1.50 -23.11 12.93
N LEU A 123 -2.74 -23.17 12.44
CA LEU A 123 -3.72 -24.21 12.82
C LEU A 123 -3.66 -25.46 11.94
N PHE A 124 -3.41 -25.28 10.65
CA PHE A 124 -3.38 -26.34 9.64
C PHE A 124 -2.13 -26.18 8.76
N PRO A 125 -0.91 -26.42 9.29
CA PRO A 125 0.33 -26.12 8.60
C PRO A 125 0.45 -26.89 7.27
N PRO A 126 0.27 -26.24 6.11
CA PRO A 126 0.50 -26.85 4.82
C PRO A 126 2.00 -27.22 4.66
N LYS A 127 2.30 -28.25 3.87
CA LYS A 127 3.69 -28.56 3.49
C LYS A 127 4.28 -27.55 2.49
N ILE A 128 3.41 -26.76 1.85
CA ILE A 128 3.78 -25.76 0.86
C ILE A 128 4.38 -24.53 1.57
N PRO A 129 5.56 -24.04 1.17
CA PRO A 129 6.18 -22.87 1.76
C PRO A 129 5.29 -21.63 1.55
N CYS A 130 5.28 -20.72 2.55
CA CYS A 130 4.64 -19.42 2.48
C CYS A 130 5.71 -18.33 2.51
N ILE A 131 5.72 -17.48 1.50
CA ILE A 131 6.54 -16.26 1.47
C ILE A 131 5.61 -15.08 1.66
N CYS A 132 5.92 -14.22 2.61
CA CYS A 132 5.15 -13.03 2.92
C CYS A 132 5.80 -11.80 2.30
N ILE A 133 5.03 -10.97 1.60
CA ILE A 133 5.53 -9.76 0.93
C ILE A 133 4.69 -8.57 1.36
N ALA A 134 5.29 -7.59 2.02
CA ALA A 134 4.69 -6.30 2.35
C ALA A 134 5.72 -5.33 2.94
N HIS A 135 5.41 -4.03 2.90
CA HIS A 135 6.19 -3.01 3.59
C HIS A 135 6.20 -3.21 5.11
N GLN A 136 5.08 -3.60 5.70
CA GLN A 136 4.94 -3.74 7.14
C GLN A 136 5.93 -4.74 7.77
N TYR A 137 6.51 -5.66 7.00
CA TYR A 137 7.53 -6.59 7.50
C TYR A 137 8.85 -5.89 7.85
N ILE A 138 9.13 -4.70 7.29
CA ILE A 138 10.28 -3.90 7.69
C ILE A 138 10.19 -3.42 9.15
N PHE A 139 8.98 -3.30 9.71
CA PHE A 139 8.75 -2.94 11.11
C PHE A 139 9.23 -4.01 12.09
N LEU A 140 9.54 -5.21 11.61
CA LEU A 140 10.15 -6.30 12.38
C LEU A 140 11.67 -6.28 12.31
N HIS A 141 12.25 -5.49 11.42
CA HIS A 141 13.70 -5.35 11.28
C HIS A 141 14.29 -4.63 12.51
N PRO A 142 15.37 -5.15 13.13
CA PRO A 142 15.93 -4.58 14.37
C PRO A 142 16.45 -3.13 14.21
N GLU A 143 16.95 -2.79 13.02
CA GLU A 143 17.49 -1.45 12.74
C GLU A 143 16.44 -0.45 12.24
N TYR A 144 15.16 -0.86 12.10
CA TYR A 144 14.11 0.05 11.67
C TYR A 144 13.84 1.11 12.74
N ARG A 145 13.91 2.39 12.34
CA ARG A 145 13.66 3.52 13.22
C ARG A 145 12.21 3.95 13.17
N PHE A 146 11.57 4.00 14.33
CA PHE A 146 10.18 4.42 14.47
C PHE A 146 10.08 5.90 14.83
N PRO A 147 8.99 6.60 14.42
CA PRO A 147 8.69 7.92 14.94
C PRO A 147 8.41 7.87 16.44
N ASP A 148 8.55 9.03 17.12
CA ASP A 148 8.02 9.19 18.46
C ASP A 148 6.49 9.22 18.40
N THR A 149 5.87 8.12 18.82
CA THR A 149 4.45 7.88 18.66
C THR A 149 3.89 7.00 19.78
N ASN A 150 2.59 6.71 19.76
CA ASN A 150 1.92 5.86 20.72
C ASN A 150 2.53 4.46 20.75
N LYS A 151 3.25 4.15 21.84
CA LYS A 151 3.95 2.86 22.03
C LYS A 151 3.01 1.67 22.07
N VAL A 152 1.75 1.85 22.49
CA VAL A 152 0.75 0.78 22.55
C VAL A 152 0.31 0.44 21.12
N GLU A 153 -0.04 1.44 20.32
CA GLU A 153 -0.43 1.23 18.92
C GLU A 153 0.71 0.59 18.11
N LEU A 154 1.94 1.03 18.34
CA LEU A 154 3.12 0.43 17.70
C LEU A 154 3.32 -1.04 18.10
N ARG A 155 3.14 -1.40 19.36
CA ARG A 155 3.20 -2.80 19.82
C ARG A 155 2.10 -3.63 19.17
N MET A 156 0.88 -3.09 19.06
CA MET A 156 -0.24 -3.75 18.40
C MET A 156 0.02 -3.96 16.91
N LEU A 157 0.56 -2.96 16.20
CA LEU A 157 0.96 -3.07 14.81
C LEU A 157 2.01 -4.19 14.62
N LYS A 158 3.07 -4.20 15.44
CA LYS A 158 4.10 -5.26 15.40
C LYS A 158 3.53 -6.64 15.72
N PHE A 159 2.64 -6.73 16.68
CA PHE A 159 1.98 -7.99 17.04
C PHE A 159 1.11 -8.51 15.89
N PHE A 160 0.28 -7.65 15.29
CA PHE A 160 -0.52 -7.99 14.13
C PHE A 160 0.36 -8.44 12.95
N THR A 161 1.44 -7.68 12.67
CA THR A 161 2.41 -8.04 11.63
C THR A 161 2.99 -9.44 11.84
N ARG A 162 3.36 -9.79 13.09
CA ARG A 162 3.85 -11.16 13.41
C ARG A 162 2.79 -12.23 13.18
N LEU A 163 1.53 -11.94 13.46
CA LEU A 163 0.44 -12.90 13.22
C LEU A 163 0.21 -13.16 11.73
N THR A 164 0.38 -12.16 10.86
CA THR A 164 0.20 -12.35 9.41
C THR A 164 1.26 -13.28 8.79
N CYS A 165 2.41 -13.45 9.44
CA CYS A 165 3.54 -14.22 8.92
C CYS A 165 3.95 -15.43 9.77
N VAL A 166 3.02 -15.95 10.57
CA VAL A 166 3.27 -17.15 11.37
C VAL A 166 3.67 -18.32 10.44
N ARG A 167 4.78 -18.96 10.76
CA ARG A 167 5.37 -20.08 9.98
C ARG A 167 5.70 -19.74 8.53
N ALA A 168 5.77 -18.48 8.15
CA ALA A 168 6.29 -18.11 6.83
C ALA A 168 7.76 -18.57 6.67
N SER A 169 8.14 -19.01 5.49
CA SER A 169 9.52 -19.39 5.17
C SER A 169 10.43 -18.18 5.01
N LYS A 170 9.92 -17.13 4.35
CA LYS A 170 10.62 -15.85 4.12
C LYS A 170 9.66 -14.66 4.29
N LEU A 171 10.20 -13.53 4.73
CA LEU A 171 9.51 -12.24 4.81
C LEU A 171 10.24 -11.27 3.87
N LEU A 172 9.66 -10.99 2.72
CA LEU A 172 10.18 -9.98 1.78
C LEU A 172 9.68 -8.62 2.24
N ALA A 173 10.52 -7.92 2.99
CA ALA A 173 10.22 -6.61 3.55
C ALA A 173 10.48 -5.54 2.50
N LEU A 174 9.42 -4.99 1.91
CA LEU A 174 9.53 -3.88 0.96
C LEU A 174 10.07 -2.64 1.68
N SER A 175 11.18 -2.09 1.22
CA SER A 175 11.84 -0.97 1.87
C SER A 175 12.22 0.13 0.87
N THR A 176 12.07 1.38 1.30
CA THR A 176 12.48 2.56 0.53
C THR A 176 14.00 2.71 0.42
N LYS A 177 14.76 1.96 1.19
CA LYS A 177 16.23 1.94 1.18
C LYS A 177 16.77 0.52 1.38
N LYS A 178 17.97 0.30 0.89
CA LYS A 178 18.70 -0.95 1.13
C LYS A 178 19.06 -1.06 2.62
N MET A 179 18.80 -2.24 3.19
CA MET A 179 19.20 -2.62 4.55
C MET A 179 19.72 -4.07 4.50
N GLU A 180 20.45 -4.47 5.54
CA GLU A 180 20.97 -5.84 5.65
C GLU A 180 19.82 -6.85 5.80
N ASN A 181 19.96 -8.03 5.19
CA ASN A 181 19.03 -9.13 5.44
C ASN A 181 19.28 -9.73 6.82
N ILE A 182 18.21 -10.21 7.49
CA ILE A 182 18.28 -10.88 8.80
C ILE A 182 17.72 -12.31 8.65
N PRO A 183 18.49 -13.24 8.08
CA PRO A 183 18.02 -14.60 7.78
C PRO A 183 17.52 -15.38 9.01
N GLU A 184 18.10 -15.16 10.19
CA GLU A 184 17.67 -15.75 11.46
C GLU A 184 16.24 -15.31 11.86
N HIS A 185 15.81 -14.16 11.40
CA HIS A 185 14.43 -13.66 11.52
C HIS A 185 13.61 -13.86 10.25
N ARG A 186 14.18 -14.50 9.23
CA ARG A 186 13.57 -14.73 7.90
C ARG A 186 13.24 -13.42 7.17
N ILE A 187 13.88 -12.30 7.50
CA ILE A 187 13.65 -10.98 6.92
C ILE A 187 14.67 -10.78 5.78
N PHE A 188 14.14 -10.58 4.58
CA PHE A 188 14.89 -10.25 3.38
C PHE A 188 14.40 -8.90 2.88
N VAL A 189 15.28 -7.91 2.86
CA VAL A 189 14.95 -6.55 2.46
C VAL A 189 15.01 -6.44 0.95
N VAL A 190 13.90 -6.04 0.35
CA VAL A 190 13.75 -5.93 -1.10
C VAL A 190 13.16 -4.57 -1.50
N PRO A 191 13.42 -4.10 -2.74
CA PRO A 191 12.82 -2.86 -3.22
C PRO A 191 11.29 -2.92 -3.27
N PRO A 192 10.59 -1.76 -3.22
CA PRO A 192 9.16 -1.68 -3.50
C PRO A 192 8.77 -2.24 -4.87
N LEU A 193 7.59 -2.82 -4.95
CA LEU A 193 6.99 -3.36 -6.18
C LEU A 193 6.25 -2.25 -6.93
N LEU A 194 6.93 -1.46 -7.73
CA LEU A 194 6.30 -0.41 -8.53
C LEU A 194 5.74 -0.96 -9.84
N ARG A 195 4.57 -0.43 -10.22
CA ARG A 195 3.89 -0.77 -11.48
C ARG A 195 4.73 -0.37 -12.70
N GLU A 196 4.72 -1.17 -13.75
CA GLU A 196 5.40 -0.89 -15.01
C GLU A 196 5.03 0.50 -15.56
N ALA A 197 3.75 0.87 -15.50
CA ALA A 197 3.29 2.20 -15.91
C ALA A 197 3.94 3.37 -15.14
N VAL A 198 4.39 3.15 -13.89
CA VAL A 198 5.16 4.13 -13.11
C VAL A 198 6.60 4.18 -13.59
N LEU A 199 7.21 3.00 -13.85
CA LEU A 199 8.59 2.88 -14.29
C LEU A 199 8.81 3.52 -15.68
N GLU A 200 7.80 3.43 -16.55
CA GLU A 200 7.82 3.95 -17.93
C GLU A 200 7.27 5.37 -18.06
N ALA A 201 6.70 5.93 -16.97
CA ALA A 201 6.08 7.25 -17.02
C ALA A 201 7.06 8.36 -17.43
N GLN A 202 6.62 9.19 -18.36
CA GLN A 202 7.37 10.37 -18.76
C GLN A 202 7.17 11.50 -17.74
N VAL A 203 8.11 11.65 -16.84
CA VAL A 203 8.08 12.68 -15.80
C VAL A 203 8.28 14.05 -16.40
N ARG A 204 7.40 15.01 -16.02
CA ARG A 204 7.45 16.41 -16.44
C ARG A 204 7.31 17.31 -15.22
N ASP A 205 7.85 18.51 -15.30
CA ASP A 205 7.67 19.54 -14.28
C ASP A 205 6.47 20.43 -14.68
N GLY A 206 5.28 20.03 -14.21
CA GLY A 206 4.05 20.78 -14.45
C GLY A 206 3.83 21.91 -13.46
N ASN A 207 2.71 22.60 -13.63
CA ASN A 207 2.32 23.78 -12.84
C ASN A 207 1.17 23.53 -11.87
N TYR A 208 0.84 22.27 -11.56
CA TYR A 208 -0.24 21.90 -10.66
C TYR A 208 0.26 21.01 -9.52
N LEU A 209 -0.44 21.06 -8.39
CA LEU A 209 -0.30 20.10 -7.31
C LEU A 209 -1.24 18.92 -7.53
N HIS A 210 -0.73 17.73 -7.33
CA HIS A 210 -1.50 16.50 -7.37
C HIS A 210 -1.69 15.97 -5.96
N GLY A 211 -2.82 15.32 -5.68
CA GLY A 211 -3.03 14.73 -4.37
C GLY A 211 -3.99 13.56 -4.34
N TYR A 212 -3.88 12.78 -3.25
CA TYR A 212 -4.79 11.69 -2.94
C TYR A 212 -5.25 11.73 -1.49
N MET A 213 -6.56 11.70 -1.30
CA MET A 213 -7.22 11.61 -0.01
C MET A 213 -7.91 10.26 0.14
N LEU A 214 -7.68 9.60 1.26
CA LEU A 214 -8.35 8.32 1.58
C LEU A 214 -9.89 8.49 1.70
N ASN A 215 -10.33 9.68 2.09
CA ASN A 215 -11.73 10.08 2.21
C ASN A 215 -11.91 11.58 1.89
N ASP A 216 -13.12 12.06 1.86
CA ASP A 216 -13.47 13.45 1.52
C ASP A 216 -13.38 14.45 2.70
N THR A 217 -12.93 14.04 3.87
CA THR A 217 -12.87 14.90 5.07
C THR A 217 -11.88 16.07 4.95
N TYR A 218 -10.97 15.99 4.00
CA TYR A 218 -9.98 17.04 3.72
C TYR A 218 -10.38 17.96 2.55
N ALA A 219 -11.50 17.68 1.87
CA ALA A 219 -11.89 18.43 0.68
C ALA A 219 -12.10 19.93 0.96
N ASP A 220 -12.76 20.27 2.09
CA ASP A 220 -13.01 21.65 2.47
C ASP A 220 -11.72 22.46 2.64
N LYS A 221 -10.67 21.84 3.21
CA LYS A 221 -9.35 22.45 3.35
C LYS A 221 -8.68 22.75 2.01
N ILE A 222 -8.80 21.82 1.08
CA ILE A 222 -8.23 21.97 -0.27
C ILE A 222 -8.98 23.05 -1.04
N ILE A 223 -10.30 23.10 -0.89
CA ILE A 223 -11.15 24.17 -1.48
C ILE A 223 -10.77 25.53 -0.89
N GLN A 224 -10.65 25.63 0.44
CA GLN A 224 -10.25 26.86 1.11
C GLN A 224 -8.87 27.33 0.62
N PHE A 225 -7.87 26.44 0.60
CA PHE A 225 -6.55 26.78 0.10
C PHE A 225 -6.60 27.33 -1.33
N GLN A 226 -7.39 26.70 -2.23
CA GLN A 226 -7.49 27.16 -3.61
C GLN A 226 -8.16 28.53 -3.74
N GLN A 227 -9.14 28.86 -2.87
CA GLN A 227 -9.77 30.18 -2.80
C GLN A 227 -8.78 31.26 -2.35
N GLU A 228 -7.89 30.94 -1.41
CA GLU A 228 -6.84 31.83 -0.91
C GLU A 228 -5.68 31.98 -1.91
N HIS A 229 -5.49 30.99 -2.80
CA HIS A 229 -4.42 30.91 -3.80
C HIS A 229 -4.98 30.69 -5.22
N PRO A 230 -5.72 31.64 -5.80
CA PRO A 230 -6.48 31.46 -7.03
C PRO A 230 -5.64 31.15 -8.28
N GLY A 231 -4.30 31.30 -8.23
CA GLY A 231 -3.39 30.93 -9.31
C GLY A 231 -2.80 29.53 -9.23
N VAL A 232 -3.10 28.75 -8.16
CA VAL A 232 -2.56 27.40 -7.95
C VAL A 232 -3.54 26.36 -8.47
N SER A 233 -3.11 25.59 -9.48
CA SER A 233 -3.91 24.51 -10.03
C SER A 233 -3.78 23.24 -9.20
N LEU A 234 -4.90 22.58 -8.90
CA LEU A 234 -5.00 21.42 -8.03
C LEU A 234 -5.78 20.29 -8.72
N ARG A 235 -5.20 19.07 -8.71
CA ARG A 235 -5.82 17.86 -9.23
C ARG A 235 -5.78 16.78 -8.18
N PHE A 236 -6.90 16.55 -7.48
CA PHE A 236 -6.97 15.66 -6.35
C PHE A 236 -7.83 14.43 -6.64
N PHE A 237 -7.42 13.29 -6.10
CA PHE A 237 -8.20 12.05 -6.11
C PHE A 237 -8.77 11.77 -4.73
N TRP A 238 -9.99 11.24 -4.71
CA TRP A 238 -10.66 10.80 -3.48
C TRP A 238 -11.35 9.45 -3.66
N ASP A 239 -11.53 8.74 -2.55
CA ASP A 239 -12.28 7.48 -2.52
C ASP A 239 -13.73 7.75 -2.05
N ARG A 240 -14.44 8.65 -2.76
CA ARG A 240 -15.83 9.00 -2.48
C ARG A 240 -16.77 8.18 -3.35
N LYS A 241 -17.77 7.55 -2.73
CA LYS A 241 -18.81 6.79 -3.45
C LYS A 241 -19.93 7.70 -3.94
N GLY A 242 -20.55 7.32 -5.07
CA GLY A 242 -21.74 8.01 -5.57
C GLY A 242 -21.49 9.39 -6.17
N VAL A 243 -20.25 9.72 -6.51
CA VAL A 243 -19.88 10.93 -7.26
C VAL A 243 -19.50 10.57 -8.70
N GLU A 244 -19.54 11.57 -9.56
CA GLU A 244 -19.08 11.47 -10.94
C GLU A 244 -17.57 11.16 -11.01
N GLU A 245 -17.09 10.73 -12.18
CA GLU A 245 -15.66 10.45 -12.37
C GLU A 245 -14.80 11.69 -12.14
N GLU A 246 -15.35 12.85 -12.49
CA GLU A 246 -14.71 14.15 -12.30
C GLU A 246 -15.71 15.13 -11.67
N THR A 247 -15.26 15.85 -10.64
CA THR A 247 -16.00 16.92 -9.96
C THR A 247 -15.21 18.22 -10.08
N VAL A 248 -15.60 19.08 -11.00
CA VAL A 248 -14.98 20.40 -11.22
C VAL A 248 -15.53 21.38 -10.20
N ILE A 249 -14.67 21.93 -9.34
CA ILE A 249 -15.04 23.00 -8.38
C ILE A 249 -14.93 24.36 -9.06
N ASN A 250 -13.81 24.58 -9.78
CA ASN A 250 -13.57 25.76 -10.61
C ASN A 250 -12.48 25.44 -11.65
N GLU A 251 -12.00 26.43 -12.41
CA GLU A 251 -10.97 26.25 -13.45
C GLU A 251 -9.62 25.76 -12.94
N TYR A 252 -9.34 25.88 -11.61
CA TYR A 252 -8.08 25.49 -10.98
C TYR A 252 -8.18 24.28 -10.05
N LEU A 253 -9.39 23.83 -9.67
CA LEU A 253 -9.56 22.72 -8.75
C LEU A 253 -10.52 21.67 -9.30
N THR A 254 -10.01 20.46 -9.45
CA THR A 254 -10.78 19.30 -9.86
C THR A 254 -10.52 18.14 -8.91
N PHE A 255 -11.60 17.48 -8.47
CA PHE A 255 -11.55 16.18 -7.77
C PHE A 255 -11.92 15.06 -8.71
N HIS A 256 -11.18 13.96 -8.66
CA HIS A 256 -11.40 12.79 -9.50
C HIS A 256 -11.70 11.56 -8.64
N ARG A 257 -12.58 10.69 -9.14
CA ARG A 257 -12.62 9.32 -8.65
C ARG A 257 -11.31 8.64 -9.02
N LEU A 258 -10.88 7.70 -8.18
CA LEU A 258 -9.61 7.03 -8.41
C LEU A 258 -9.64 6.21 -9.71
N ASN A 259 -8.85 6.67 -10.65
CA ASN A 259 -8.57 6.05 -11.95
C ASN A 259 -7.06 5.79 -12.01
N ASP A 260 -6.66 4.55 -12.16
CA ASP A 260 -5.27 4.12 -12.06
C ASP A 260 -4.36 4.79 -13.10
N LYS A 261 -4.81 4.88 -14.34
CA LYS A 261 -4.06 5.48 -15.44
C LYS A 261 -3.92 7.00 -15.27
N LEU A 262 -5.04 7.67 -14.99
CA LEU A 262 -5.06 9.12 -14.82
C LEU A 262 -4.27 9.56 -13.58
N PHE A 263 -4.30 8.74 -12.52
CA PHE A 263 -3.51 8.98 -11.31
C PHE A 263 -2.00 9.04 -11.59
N ILE A 264 -1.49 8.05 -12.34
CA ILE A 264 -0.07 7.99 -12.73
C ILE A 264 0.28 9.15 -13.65
N GLU A 265 -0.57 9.46 -14.62
CA GLU A 265 -0.39 10.59 -15.54
C GLU A 265 -0.27 11.92 -14.79
N TYR A 266 -1.18 12.17 -13.84
CA TYR A 266 -1.15 13.39 -13.04
C TYR A 266 0.03 13.42 -12.07
N MET A 267 0.43 12.29 -11.50
CA MET A 267 1.63 12.24 -10.67
C MET A 267 2.89 12.53 -11.50
N ALA A 268 3.02 11.95 -12.69
CA ALA A 268 4.15 12.19 -13.57
C ALA A 268 4.27 13.66 -14.00
N GLY A 269 3.13 14.33 -14.21
CA GLY A 269 3.07 15.72 -14.69
C GLY A 269 2.96 16.78 -13.59
N CYS A 270 2.87 16.44 -12.31
CA CYS A 270 2.68 17.43 -11.25
C CYS A 270 3.98 18.12 -10.83
N LYS A 271 3.83 19.25 -10.13
CA LYS A 271 4.92 19.98 -9.47
C LYS A 271 5.28 19.34 -8.13
N ALA A 272 4.27 18.88 -7.37
CA ALA A 272 4.41 18.21 -6.10
C ALA A 272 3.19 17.33 -5.80
N TYR A 273 3.33 16.42 -4.85
CA TYR A 273 2.30 15.43 -4.48
C TYR A 273 1.92 15.56 -3.00
N ALA A 274 0.62 15.48 -2.68
CA ALA A 274 0.10 15.49 -1.31
C ALA A 274 -0.74 14.25 -1.04
N THR A 275 -0.49 13.54 0.08
CA THR A 275 -1.14 12.24 0.33
C THR A 275 -1.30 11.92 1.81
N THR A 276 -2.23 11.01 2.13
CA THR A 276 -2.37 10.41 3.46
C THR A 276 -1.33 9.32 3.76
N ALA A 277 -0.11 9.44 3.23
CA ALA A 277 1.04 8.59 3.53
C ALA A 277 0.85 7.08 3.24
N GLY A 278 0.13 6.72 2.19
CA GLY A 278 0.12 5.34 1.67
C GLY A 278 1.47 4.97 1.06
N PHE A 279 2.06 3.83 1.48
CA PHE A 279 3.41 3.42 1.09
C PHE A 279 3.61 3.41 -0.44
N GLU A 280 2.72 2.78 -1.20
CA GLU A 280 2.86 2.63 -2.65
C GLU A 280 2.91 4.00 -3.37
N SER A 281 1.96 4.88 -3.09
CA SER A 281 1.90 6.19 -3.76
C SER A 281 3.05 7.11 -3.36
N VAL A 282 3.58 6.96 -2.15
CA VAL A 282 4.80 7.65 -1.71
C VAL A 282 6.00 7.15 -2.51
N CYS A 283 6.17 5.83 -2.65
CA CYS A 283 7.24 5.24 -3.45
C CYS A 283 7.14 5.63 -4.94
N GLU A 284 5.93 5.69 -5.50
CA GLU A 284 5.70 6.15 -6.87
C GLU A 284 6.12 7.61 -7.07
N ALA A 285 5.75 8.49 -6.12
CA ALA A 285 6.13 9.90 -6.16
C ALA A 285 7.65 10.08 -5.97
N MET A 286 8.29 9.33 -5.06
CA MET A 286 9.74 9.31 -4.88
C MET A 286 10.44 8.88 -6.17
N TYR A 287 9.98 7.80 -6.82
CA TYR A 287 10.55 7.33 -8.08
C TYR A 287 10.45 8.38 -9.18
N MET A 288 9.34 9.10 -9.25
CA MET A 288 9.14 10.20 -10.19
C MET A 288 9.87 11.49 -9.78
N GLY A 289 10.50 11.52 -8.60
CA GLY A 289 11.25 12.67 -8.08
C GLY A 289 10.35 13.86 -7.77
N LYS A 290 9.18 13.60 -7.17
CA LYS A 290 8.22 14.64 -6.78
C LYS A 290 8.34 14.94 -5.29
N PRO A 291 8.43 16.23 -4.87
CA PRO A 291 8.33 16.60 -3.46
C PRO A 291 6.98 16.20 -2.87
N ILE A 292 6.97 15.68 -1.63
CA ILE A 292 5.79 15.05 -1.06
C ILE A 292 5.36 15.74 0.24
N LEU A 293 4.06 16.06 0.35
CA LEU A 293 3.41 16.33 1.62
C LEU A 293 2.72 15.07 2.12
N VAL A 294 3.07 14.59 3.31
CA VAL A 294 2.45 13.40 3.92
C VAL A 294 1.63 13.75 5.15
N VAL A 295 0.37 13.32 5.15
CA VAL A 295 -0.62 13.58 6.21
C VAL A 295 -1.07 12.24 6.81
N PRO A 296 -0.37 11.71 7.84
CA PRO A 296 -0.67 10.39 8.38
C PRO A 296 -1.97 10.39 9.21
N THR A 297 -2.82 9.38 9.01
CA THR A 297 -4.10 9.22 9.72
C THR A 297 -4.09 8.08 10.76
N HIS A 298 -3.11 7.20 10.71
CA HIS A 298 -2.94 6.07 11.65
C HIS A 298 -1.47 5.68 11.77
N ILE A 299 -1.17 4.77 12.73
CA ILE A 299 0.19 4.42 13.13
C ILE A 299 1.09 3.93 11.98
N GLU A 300 0.60 3.12 11.06
CA GLU A 300 1.37 2.67 9.90
C GLU A 300 1.74 3.85 9.00
N GLN A 301 0.79 4.72 8.71
CA GLN A 301 1.04 5.94 7.93
C GLN A 301 1.98 6.91 8.64
N ALA A 302 1.96 6.95 9.98
CA ALA A 302 2.95 7.73 10.74
C ALA A 302 4.37 7.18 10.55
N CYS A 303 4.54 5.86 10.49
CA CYS A 303 5.82 5.25 10.17
C CYS A 303 6.28 5.58 8.73
N ASN A 304 5.37 5.49 7.75
CA ASN A 304 5.67 5.82 6.35
C ASN A 304 6.03 7.31 6.19
N ALA A 305 5.29 8.20 6.85
CA ALA A 305 5.54 9.64 6.83
C ALA A 305 6.90 9.99 7.45
N PHE A 306 7.24 9.36 8.58
CA PHE A 306 8.53 9.53 9.23
C PHE A 306 9.68 9.09 8.31
N GLU A 307 9.57 7.91 7.68
CA GLU A 307 10.57 7.41 6.74
C GLU A 307 10.72 8.33 5.53
N THR A 308 9.61 8.80 4.95
CA THR A 308 9.60 9.77 3.83
C THR A 308 10.35 11.05 4.19
N SER A 309 10.12 11.57 5.41
CA SER A 309 10.80 12.78 5.90
C SER A 309 12.28 12.54 6.18
N GLN A 310 12.65 11.38 6.76
CA GLN A 310 14.05 11.03 7.03
C GLN A 310 14.88 10.87 5.75
N LEU A 311 14.26 10.49 4.66
CA LEU A 311 14.89 10.39 3.33
C LEU A 311 14.95 11.73 2.59
N GLY A 312 14.42 12.82 3.16
CA GLY A 312 14.34 14.11 2.46
C GLY A 312 13.36 14.12 1.28
N ALA A 313 12.55 13.07 1.11
CA ALA A 313 11.60 12.95 0.01
C ALA A 313 10.34 13.80 0.21
N GLY A 314 10.06 14.19 1.46
CA GLY A 314 8.86 14.97 1.78
C GLY A 314 8.83 15.53 3.18
N ILE A 315 7.74 16.22 3.47
CA ILE A 315 7.46 16.86 4.75
C ILE A 315 6.18 16.30 5.37
N ILE A 316 6.13 16.30 6.70
CA ILE A 316 4.96 15.84 7.47
C ILE A 316 4.11 17.05 7.87
N ALA A 317 2.78 16.89 7.76
CA ALA A 317 1.82 17.82 8.32
C ALA A 317 0.65 17.07 8.97
N ASP A 318 -0.09 17.75 9.85
CA ASP A 318 -1.27 17.21 10.51
C ASP A 318 -2.53 17.28 9.61
N ASP A 319 -2.47 18.10 8.55
CA ASP A 319 -3.54 18.34 7.58
C ASP A 319 -2.94 18.60 6.19
N PHE A 320 -3.77 18.72 5.15
CA PHE A 320 -3.33 19.11 3.79
C PHE A 320 -2.93 20.59 3.74
N ASP A 321 -1.83 20.91 4.40
CA ASP A 321 -1.18 22.22 4.40
C ASP A 321 -0.38 22.41 3.10
N LEU A 322 -1.07 22.84 2.05
CA LEU A 322 -0.45 23.00 0.73
C LEU A 322 0.47 24.23 0.65
N GLU A 323 0.33 25.23 1.55
CA GLU A 323 1.31 26.32 1.67
C GLU A 323 2.68 25.78 2.05
N LYS A 324 2.71 24.97 3.11
CA LYS A 324 3.94 24.30 3.57
C LYS A 324 4.57 23.45 2.47
N LEU A 325 3.74 22.79 1.62
CA LEU A 325 4.25 22.08 0.46
C LEU A 325 4.87 23.01 -0.57
N LEU A 326 4.24 24.14 -0.87
CA LEU A 326 4.79 25.13 -1.81
C LEU A 326 6.12 25.73 -1.32
N GLU A 327 6.24 25.98 -0.01
CA GLU A 327 7.48 26.43 0.63
C GLU A 327 8.59 25.37 0.56
N TYR A 328 8.22 24.09 0.65
CA TYR A 328 9.20 22.99 0.60
C TYR A 328 9.76 22.73 -0.80
N ILE A 329 8.99 22.93 -1.86
CA ILE A 329 9.38 22.60 -3.24
C ILE A 329 10.77 23.14 -3.62
N PRO A 330 11.15 24.42 -3.33
CA PRO A 330 12.46 24.93 -3.68
C PRO A 330 13.64 24.25 -2.96
N HIS A 331 13.37 23.59 -1.83
CA HIS A 331 14.37 22.94 -0.98
C HIS A 331 14.49 21.43 -1.23
N TYR A 332 13.59 20.89 -2.04
CA TYR A 332 13.56 19.45 -2.35
C TYR A 332 14.75 19.04 -3.24
N GLN A 333 15.42 17.97 -2.83
CA GLN A 333 16.50 17.34 -3.60
C GLN A 333 16.07 15.95 -4.05
N LYS A 334 16.19 15.65 -5.34
CA LYS A 334 15.78 14.35 -5.90
C LYS A 334 16.68 13.23 -5.39
N GLU A 335 16.07 12.20 -4.81
CA GLU A 335 16.74 10.98 -4.37
C GLU A 335 17.10 10.10 -5.60
N LEU A 336 18.39 10.07 -5.98
CA LEU A 336 18.87 9.23 -7.08
C LEU A 336 19.04 7.77 -6.67
N ASP A 337 19.46 7.51 -5.43
CA ASP A 337 19.72 6.17 -4.90
C ASP A 337 18.45 5.32 -4.85
N PHE A 338 17.30 5.95 -4.59
CA PHE A 338 16.01 5.26 -4.60
C PHE A 338 15.65 4.70 -5.99
N LYS A 339 15.92 5.44 -7.07
CA LYS A 339 15.67 4.93 -8.43
C LYS A 339 16.53 3.72 -8.75
N GLU A 340 17.79 3.75 -8.35
CA GLU A 340 18.69 2.62 -8.57
C GLU A 340 18.27 1.40 -7.74
N TRP A 341 17.80 1.63 -6.51
CA TRP A 341 17.24 0.58 -5.66
C TRP A 341 16.01 -0.08 -6.30
N ILE A 342 15.07 0.71 -6.84
CA ILE A 342 13.88 0.20 -7.54
C ILE A 342 14.24 -0.64 -8.77
N ARG A 343 15.25 -0.26 -9.55
CA ARG A 343 15.68 -1.02 -10.75
C ARG A 343 16.13 -2.44 -10.44
N GLN A 344 16.56 -2.69 -9.23
CA GLN A 344 17.01 -3.99 -8.76
C GLN A 344 15.86 -4.88 -8.25
N ALA A 345 14.61 -4.40 -8.25
CA ALA A 345 13.47 -5.10 -7.63
C ALA A 345 13.26 -6.52 -8.20
N GLU A 346 13.30 -6.69 -9.51
CA GLU A 346 13.09 -7.98 -10.17
C GLU A 346 14.15 -9.00 -9.73
N GLU A 347 15.42 -8.62 -9.76
CA GLU A 347 16.54 -9.48 -9.36
C GLU A 347 16.43 -9.89 -7.88
N TYR A 348 16.24 -8.94 -6.98
CA TYR A 348 16.15 -9.20 -5.53
C TYR A 348 14.94 -10.06 -5.17
N ILE A 349 13.79 -9.81 -5.76
CA ILE A 349 12.56 -10.51 -5.43
C ILE A 349 12.58 -11.93 -6.00
N LEU A 350 12.93 -12.11 -7.27
CA LEU A 350 12.98 -13.44 -7.90
C LEU A 350 13.98 -14.36 -7.21
N LYS A 351 15.17 -13.85 -6.86
CA LYS A 351 16.17 -14.61 -6.09
C LYS A 351 15.61 -15.19 -4.79
N GLU A 352 14.72 -14.46 -4.11
CA GLU A 352 14.16 -14.93 -2.84
C GLU A 352 12.90 -15.80 -3.02
N LEU A 353 12.35 -15.89 -4.23
CA LEU A 353 11.21 -16.76 -4.56
C LEU A 353 11.65 -18.15 -5.03
N GLU A 354 12.88 -18.28 -5.49
CA GLU A 354 13.53 -19.55 -5.82
C GLU A 354 14.08 -20.24 -4.56
#